data_0c391c71316759ef75b3ffa999691474
#
_entry.id   0c391c71316759ef75b3ffa999691474
#
_cell.length_a   1.000
_cell.length_b   1.000
_cell.length_c   1.000
_cell.angle_alpha   90.00
_cell.angle_beta   90.00
_cell.angle_gamma   90.00
#
_symmetry.space_group_name_H-M   'P 1'
#
loop_
_entity.id
_entity.type
_entity.pdbx_description
1 polymer ?
#
loop_
_entity_poly.entity_id
_entity_poly.type
_entity_poly.pdbx_seq_one_letter_code
_entity_poly.pdbx_strand_id
1 'polypeptide(L)' 'MQIISFRLTREHIALCDLLKLAGVADSGGRGKTMVAEGLVKLNGNPEYRKTAKIRAGDIVQCEEVTIRIEAA' A
#
# COMPACT_ATOMS: atom_id res chain seq x y z
N MET A 1 -10.37 12.11 5.22
CA MET A 1 -9.06 11.45 5.05
C MET A 1 -8.84 10.47 6.18
N GLN A 2 -8.40 9.25 5.87
CA GLN A 2 -8.12 8.22 6.85
C GLN A 2 -6.62 7.91 6.84
N ILE A 3 -6.01 7.84 8.02
CA ILE A 3 -4.60 7.51 8.15
C ILE A 3 -4.50 6.18 8.90
N ILE A 4 -3.80 5.23 8.30
CA ILE A 4 -3.59 3.89 8.86
C ILE A 4 -2.09 3.73 9.10
N SER A 5 -1.71 3.26 10.29
CA SER A 5 -0.33 2.87 10.56
C SER A 5 -0.21 1.37 10.38
N PHE A 6 0.72 0.95 9.54
CA PHE A 6 0.98 -0.46 9.29
C PHE A 6 2.39 -0.81 9.78
N ARG A 7 2.47 -1.74 10.71
CA ARG A 7 3.76 -2.19 11.24
C ARG A 7 4.31 -3.32 10.37
N LEU A 8 5.43 -3.07 9.75
CA LEU A 8 6.08 -4.05 8.89
C LEU A 8 7.07 -4.87 9.70
N THR A 9 6.85 -6.18 9.76
CA THR A 9 7.68 -7.09 10.55
C THR A 9 8.74 -7.81 9.72
N ARG A 10 8.83 -7.47 8.45
CA ARG A 10 9.81 -8.04 7.51
C ARG A 10 10.47 -6.91 6.72
N GLU A 11 11.41 -7.26 5.86
CA GLU A 11 12.19 -6.26 5.13
C GLU A 11 11.31 -5.44 4.17
N HIS A 12 10.38 -6.08 3.51
CA HIS A 12 9.45 -5.41 2.59
C HIS A 12 8.18 -6.21 2.43
N ILE A 13 7.17 -5.58 1.83
CA ILE A 13 5.91 -6.23 1.48
C ILE A 13 5.51 -5.76 0.08
N ALA A 14 4.91 -6.65 -0.71
CA ALA A 14 4.39 -6.26 -2.02
C ALA A 14 3.21 -5.30 -1.86
N LEU A 15 3.12 -4.31 -2.73
CA LEU A 15 2.09 -3.27 -2.64
C LEU A 15 0.68 -3.85 -2.60
N CYS A 16 0.36 -4.82 -3.46
CA CYS A 16 -0.98 -5.42 -3.47
C CYS A 16 -1.29 -6.16 -2.16
N ASP A 17 -0.29 -6.80 -1.55
CA ASP A 17 -0.47 -7.48 -0.28
C ASP A 17 -0.68 -6.48 0.86
N LEU A 18 0.04 -5.36 0.81
CA LEU A 18 -0.13 -4.29 1.79
C LEU A 18 -1.56 -3.76 1.77
N LEU A 19 -2.11 -3.51 0.60
CA LEU A 19 -3.48 -3.01 0.47
C LEU A 19 -4.49 -3.97 1.07
N LYS A 20 -4.28 -5.26 0.87
CA LYS A 20 -5.13 -6.29 1.46
C LYS A 20 -5.01 -6.32 2.99
N LEU A 21 -3.78 -6.37 3.49
CA LEU A 21 -3.55 -6.48 4.93
C LEU A 21 -3.96 -5.23 5.70
N ALA A 22 -3.86 -4.08 5.06
CA ALA A 22 -4.29 -2.82 5.68
C ALA A 22 -5.81 -2.61 5.62
N GLY A 23 -6.52 -3.51 4.95
CA GLY A 23 -7.98 -3.41 4.85
C GLY A 23 -8.48 -2.43 3.80
N VAL A 24 -7.60 -1.89 2.97
CA VAL A 24 -7.98 -0.98 1.89
C VAL A 24 -8.60 -1.76 0.73
N ALA A 25 -8.05 -2.94 0.45
CA ALA A 25 -8.61 -3.85 -0.54
C ALA A 25 -9.17 -5.07 0.19
N ASP A 26 -10.29 -5.60 -0.28
CA ASP A 26 -10.93 -6.76 0.35
C ASP A 26 -10.28 -8.08 -0.05
N SER A 27 -9.39 -8.05 -1.04
CA SER A 27 -8.66 -9.24 -1.48
C SER A 27 -7.38 -8.82 -2.20
N GLY A 28 -6.45 -9.78 -2.38
CA GLY A 28 -5.24 -9.52 -3.16
C GLY A 28 -5.56 -9.17 -4.61
N GLY A 29 -6.58 -9.80 -5.20
CA GLY A 29 -7.02 -9.49 -6.55
C GLY A 29 -7.54 -8.06 -6.68
N ARG A 30 -8.30 -7.59 -5.69
CA ARG A 30 -8.77 -6.20 -5.69
C ARG A 30 -7.59 -5.24 -5.55
N GLY A 31 -6.62 -5.57 -4.71
CA GLY A 31 -5.41 -4.75 -4.56
C GLY A 31 -4.66 -4.61 -5.88
N LYS A 32 -4.51 -5.70 -6.62
CA LYS A 32 -3.85 -5.68 -7.93
C LYS A 32 -4.60 -4.78 -8.92
N THR A 33 -5.93 -4.85 -8.92
CA THR A 33 -6.77 -4.02 -9.78
C THR A 33 -6.61 -2.55 -9.45
N MET A 34 -6.62 -2.20 -8.17
CA MET A 34 -6.47 -0.81 -7.73
C MET A 34 -5.13 -0.22 -8.18
N VAL A 35 -4.07 -0.99 -8.07
CA VAL A 35 -2.73 -0.55 -8.51
C VAL A 35 -2.73 -0.35 -10.03
N ALA A 36 -3.28 -1.31 -10.77
CA ALA A 36 -3.32 -1.23 -12.23
C ALA A 36 -4.13 -0.04 -12.74
N GLU A 37 -5.16 0.35 -12.01
CA GLU A 37 -6.01 1.49 -12.37
C GLU A 37 -5.39 2.84 -12.01
N GLY A 38 -4.23 2.85 -11.38
CA GLY A 38 -3.55 4.10 -11.01
C GLY A 38 -4.12 4.78 -9.79
N LEU A 39 -4.84 4.04 -8.94
CA LEU A 39 -5.45 4.59 -7.74
C LEU A 39 -4.47 4.73 -6.57
N VAL A 40 -3.26 4.21 -6.71
CA VAL A 40 -2.30 4.11 -5.61
C VAL A 40 -1.07 4.95 -5.89
N LYS A 41 -0.65 5.71 -4.88
CA LYS A 41 0.58 6.50 -4.93
C LYS A 41 1.55 6.01 -3.88
N LEU A 42 2.81 5.94 -4.23
CA LEU A 42 3.90 5.60 -3.32
C LEU A 42 4.78 6.83 -3.16
N ASN A 43 4.86 7.34 -1.93
CA ASN A 43 5.63 8.54 -1.60
C ASN A 43 5.31 9.73 -2.54
N GLY A 44 4.01 9.89 -2.84
CA GLY A 44 3.52 10.99 -3.64
C GLY A 44 3.50 10.77 -5.14
N ASN A 45 4.04 9.65 -5.63
CA ASN A 45 4.10 9.33 -7.06
C ASN A 45 3.21 8.15 -7.40
N PRO A 46 2.48 8.18 -8.53
CA PRO A 46 1.68 7.03 -8.93
C PRO A 46 2.54 5.78 -9.06
N GLU A 47 2.07 4.67 -8.54
CA GLU A 47 2.76 3.39 -8.63
C GLU A 47 1.85 2.38 -9.32
N TYR A 48 2.32 1.83 -10.44
CA TYR A 48 1.53 0.90 -11.25
C TYR A 48 1.97 -0.55 -11.09
N ARG A 49 3.07 -0.80 -10.36
CA ARG A 49 3.57 -2.15 -10.16
C ARG A 49 2.94 -2.76 -8.92
N LYS A 50 2.12 -3.78 -9.13
CA LYS A 50 1.42 -4.47 -8.02
C LYS A 50 2.38 -5.15 -7.05
N THR A 51 3.57 -5.51 -7.52
CA THR A 51 4.58 -6.16 -6.69
C THR A 51 5.69 -5.21 -6.23
N ALA A 52 5.47 -3.89 -6.33
CA ALA A 52 6.43 -2.92 -5.83
C ALA A 52 6.74 -3.22 -4.36
N LYS A 53 8.01 -3.16 -4.01
CA LYS A 53 8.46 -3.47 -2.65
C LYS A 53 8.27 -2.25 -1.75
N ILE A 54 7.42 -2.41 -0.76
CA ILE A 54 7.12 -1.35 0.21
C ILE A 54 7.91 -1.64 1.48
N ARG A 55 8.61 -0.62 1.98
CA ARG A 55 9.48 -0.75 3.15
C ARG A 55 9.06 0.21 4.25
N ALA A 56 9.59 0.00 5.45
CA ALA A 56 9.38 0.92 6.56
C ALA A 56 9.87 2.32 6.16
N GLY A 57 9.08 3.33 6.50
CA GLY A 57 9.34 4.71 6.10
C GLY A 57 8.60 5.15 4.86
N ASP A 58 8.08 4.22 4.07
CA ASP A 58 7.27 4.56 2.91
C ASP A 58 5.89 5.02 3.32
N ILE A 59 5.27 5.81 2.45
CA ILE A 59 3.89 6.28 2.63
C ILE A 59 3.12 5.90 1.37
N VAL A 60 2.04 5.15 1.55
CA VAL A 60 1.19 4.70 0.46
C VAL A 60 -0.15 5.41 0.57
N GLN A 61 -0.61 5.97 -0.52
CA GLN A 61 -1.91 6.66 -0.57
C GLN A 61 -2.81 5.97 -1.59
N CYS A 62 -4.06 5.75 -1.21
CA CYS A 62 -5.06 5.20 -2.10
C CYS A 62 -6.38 5.94 -1.83
N GLU A 63 -6.79 6.76 -2.78
CA GLU A 63 -7.98 7.60 -2.64
C GLU A 63 -7.88 8.46 -1.38
N GLU A 64 -8.77 8.28 -0.40
CA GLU A 64 -8.77 9.08 0.81
C GLU A 64 -8.00 8.43 1.97
N VAL A 65 -7.35 7.30 1.70
CA VAL A 65 -6.63 6.55 2.72
C VAL A 65 -5.13 6.74 2.56
N THR A 66 -4.45 7.05 3.65
CA THR A 66 -2.99 7.13 3.70
C THR A 66 -2.49 6.03 4.64
N ILE A 67 -1.57 5.21 4.16
CA ILE A 67 -0.97 4.13 4.96
C ILE A 67 0.48 4.52 5.26
N ARG A 68 0.80 4.64 6.53
CA ARG A 68 2.17 4.92 6.98
C ARG A 68 2.82 3.60 7.36
N ILE A 69 3.93 3.28 6.74
CA ILE A 69 4.63 2.02 6.97
C ILE A 69 5.69 2.25 8.05
N GLU A 70 5.52 1.56 9.16
CA GLU A 70 6.41 1.71 10.31
C GLU A 70 7.23 0.44 10.53
N ALA A 71 8.44 0.61 11.04
CA ALA A 71 9.27 -0.53 11.41
C ALA A 71 8.70 -1.22 12.65
N ALA A 72 8.89 -2.53 12.71
CA ALA A 72 8.45 -3.32 13.86
C ALA A 72 9.28 -2.99 15.09
#